data_3393e5ed7930eaa87ab5dd37ea5e444d
#
_entry.id   3393e5ed7930eaa87ab5dd37ea5e444d
#
_cell.length_a   1.000
_cell.length_b   1.000
_cell.length_c   1.000
_cell.angle_alpha   90.00
_cell.angle_beta   90.00
_cell.angle_gamma   90.00
#
_symmetry.space_group_name_H-M   'P 1'
#
loop_
_entity.id
_entity.type
_entity.pdbx_description
1 polymer ?
#
loop_
_entity_poly.entity_id
_entity_poly.type
_entity_poly.pdbx_seq_one_letter_code
_entity_poly.pdbx_strand_id
1 'polypeptide(L)'
;VLANIKNQGINTNSQEVGAWLKGFVGSSIQDLYNASIYTNTDTRGWDIATRAIPMWGTTTVPATVNNGTVTANCNLYRALAKVNVWVNEKKGFEGFQLDKIVVSNQLDRGYCVSGKTPNSLIDVQYTEAYIPTNAQARGDVEYNCQSATTAFSDLIYLPEQLNNETQSVTLTVHYTYNGISKSKAISFSDHKWDIIRNHSYVFNISSVTPTTIECKLYYVVENWDEVTINIPDFN
;
A
#
# COMPACT_ATOMS: atom_id res chain seq x y z
N VAL A 1 -16.86 2.04 7.66
CA VAL A 1 -16.08 1.06 8.47
C VAL A 1 -14.61 1.40 8.32
N LEU A 2 -13.92 1.49 9.44
CA LEU A 2 -12.46 1.58 9.51
C LEU A 2 -11.94 0.32 10.22
N ALA A 3 -10.98 -0.35 9.64
CA ALA A 3 -10.37 -1.54 10.22
C ALA A 3 -8.84 -1.37 10.31
N ASN A 4 -8.23 -2.11 11.24
CA ASN A 4 -6.78 -2.13 11.45
C ASN A 4 -6.15 -0.75 11.73
N ILE A 5 -6.90 0.17 12.35
CA ILE A 5 -6.41 1.53 12.65
C ILE A 5 -5.68 1.63 13.99
N LYS A 6 -5.70 0.60 14.82
CA LYS A 6 -4.94 0.54 16.07
C LYS A 6 -3.45 0.45 15.76
N ASN A 7 -2.63 1.22 16.46
CA ASN A 7 -1.16 1.25 16.31
C ASN A 7 -0.66 1.72 14.94
N GLN A 8 -1.46 2.50 14.20
CA GLN A 8 -1.08 2.94 12.85
C GLN A 8 -0.38 4.31 12.80
N GLY A 9 -0.02 4.87 13.95
CA GLY A 9 0.46 6.25 13.99
C GLY A 9 -0.62 7.27 13.62
N ILE A 10 -1.88 6.83 13.54
CA ILE A 10 -3.01 7.74 13.61
C ILE A 10 -2.76 8.63 14.82
N ASN A 11 -2.91 9.91 14.66
CA ASN A 11 -2.46 10.94 15.60
C ASN A 11 -3.23 10.86 16.95
N THR A 12 -3.14 9.68 17.57
CA THR A 12 -3.89 9.32 18.77
C THR A 12 -3.17 9.75 20.05
N ASN A 13 -1.98 10.35 19.96
CA ASN A 13 -1.17 10.76 21.13
C ASN A 13 -1.23 9.71 22.27
N SER A 14 -1.08 8.42 21.95
CA SER A 14 -1.22 7.29 22.89
C SER A 14 -2.67 7.01 23.35
N GLN A 15 -3.67 7.71 22.83
CA GLN A 15 -5.06 7.44 23.18
C GLN A 15 -5.56 6.12 22.55
N GLU A 16 -6.44 5.44 23.27
CA GLU A 16 -7.21 4.32 22.72
C GLU A 16 -8.03 4.81 21.52
N VAL A 17 -8.16 4.00 20.47
CA VAL A 17 -8.93 4.35 19.25
C VAL A 17 -10.35 4.82 19.58
N GLY A 18 -11.01 4.19 20.56
CA GLY A 18 -12.35 4.59 20.99
C GLY A 18 -12.39 6.00 21.60
N ALA A 19 -11.40 6.39 22.40
CA ALA A 19 -11.29 7.72 22.95
C ALA A 19 -10.99 8.76 21.84
N TRP A 20 -10.13 8.42 20.90
CA TRP A 20 -9.84 9.25 19.74
C TRP A 20 -11.08 9.49 18.88
N LEU A 21 -11.87 8.45 18.56
CA LEU A 21 -13.12 8.57 17.80
C LEU A 21 -14.17 9.44 18.52
N LYS A 22 -14.26 9.36 19.85
CA LYS A 22 -15.17 10.21 20.64
C LYS A 22 -14.89 11.70 20.46
N GLY A 23 -13.65 12.09 20.17
CA GLY A 23 -13.28 13.47 19.89
C GLY A 23 -13.94 14.07 18.65
N PHE A 24 -14.48 13.22 17.75
CA PHE A 24 -15.19 13.65 16.53
C PHE A 24 -16.71 13.65 16.66
N VAL A 25 -17.27 13.36 17.84
CA VAL A 25 -18.70 13.47 18.06
C VAL A 25 -19.14 14.93 17.86
N GLY A 26 -20.05 15.14 16.91
CA GLY A 26 -20.50 16.50 16.52
C GLY A 26 -19.66 17.17 15.42
N SER A 27 -18.53 16.59 15.03
CA SER A 27 -17.74 17.03 13.89
C SER A 27 -18.27 16.45 12.58
N SER A 28 -17.80 17.01 11.45
CA SER A 28 -18.11 16.42 10.14
C SER A 28 -17.39 15.09 9.94
N ILE A 29 -17.95 14.21 9.11
CA ILE A 29 -17.25 12.97 8.71
C ILE A 29 -15.93 13.28 7.99
N GLN A 30 -15.84 14.41 7.30
CA GLN A 30 -14.64 14.85 6.62
C GLN A 30 -13.51 15.20 7.59
N ASP A 31 -13.84 15.75 8.77
CA ASP A 31 -12.82 16.02 9.82
C ASP A 31 -12.21 14.72 10.32
N LEU A 32 -13.02 13.70 10.53
CA LEU A 32 -12.55 12.36 10.89
C LEU A 32 -11.65 11.77 9.78
N TYR A 33 -12.05 11.92 8.52
CA TYR A 33 -11.27 11.40 7.39
C TYR A 33 -9.91 12.11 7.29
N ASN A 34 -9.89 13.43 7.40
CA ASN A 34 -8.66 14.23 7.36
C ASN A 34 -7.71 13.93 8.53
N ALA A 35 -8.26 13.53 9.68
CA ALA A 35 -7.47 13.13 10.84
C ALA A 35 -6.99 11.67 10.80
N SER A 36 -7.58 10.83 9.92
CA SER A 36 -7.26 9.40 9.82
C SER A 36 -6.00 9.16 8.98
N ILE A 37 -4.84 9.61 9.50
CA ILE A 37 -3.54 9.51 8.84
C ILE A 37 -2.70 8.42 9.51
N TYR A 38 -2.17 7.47 8.73
CA TYR A 38 -1.13 6.55 9.17
C TYR A 38 0.26 7.09 8.82
N THR A 39 1.28 6.66 9.57
CA THR A 39 2.68 6.98 9.27
C THR A 39 3.41 5.77 8.72
N ASN A 40 4.37 6.00 7.82
CA ASN A 40 5.23 4.98 7.21
C ASN A 40 6.71 5.35 7.44
N THR A 41 7.11 5.41 8.71
CA THR A 41 8.44 5.90 9.12
C THR A 41 9.38 4.80 9.62
N ASP A 42 8.94 3.54 9.66
CA ASP A 42 9.80 2.42 10.05
C ASP A 42 10.93 2.24 9.03
N THR A 43 12.17 2.19 9.50
CA THR A 43 13.36 2.08 8.64
C THR A 43 13.39 0.81 7.77
N ARG A 44 12.62 -0.20 8.16
CA ARG A 44 12.46 -1.46 7.42
C ARG A 44 11.26 -1.46 6.47
N GLY A 45 10.58 -0.29 6.31
CA GLY A 45 9.34 -0.20 5.57
C GLY A 45 8.13 -0.69 6.36
N TRP A 46 7.03 -0.97 5.67
CA TRP A 46 5.82 -1.48 6.30
C TRP A 46 5.91 -2.99 6.51
N ASP A 47 5.99 -3.43 7.75
CA ASP A 47 6.05 -4.84 8.12
C ASP A 47 4.66 -5.36 8.50
N ILE A 48 4.04 -6.14 7.62
CA ILE A 48 2.70 -6.70 7.85
C ILE A 48 2.64 -7.74 8.97
N ALA A 49 3.76 -8.32 9.35
CA ALA A 49 3.80 -9.30 10.46
C ALA A 49 3.57 -8.62 11.82
N THR A 50 3.97 -7.35 11.93
CA THR A 50 3.85 -6.58 13.18
C THR A 50 2.79 -5.49 13.11
N ARG A 51 2.38 -5.10 11.90
CA ARG A 51 1.54 -3.95 11.66
C ARG A 51 0.55 -4.20 10.52
N ALA A 52 -0.70 -4.49 10.87
CA ALA A 52 -1.75 -4.72 9.89
C ALA A 52 -1.99 -3.48 9.01
N ILE A 53 -2.35 -3.68 7.74
CA ILE A 53 -2.65 -2.58 6.80
C ILE A 53 -3.98 -1.93 7.19
N PRO A 54 -4.06 -0.59 7.33
CA PRO A 54 -5.33 0.10 7.52
C PRO A 54 -6.27 -0.16 6.36
N MET A 55 -7.55 -0.35 6.67
CA MET A 55 -8.57 -0.60 5.67
C MET A 55 -9.78 0.29 5.91
N TRP A 56 -10.43 0.67 4.84
CA TRP A 56 -11.63 1.50 4.88
C TRP A 56 -12.66 1.02 3.86
N GLY A 57 -13.92 1.16 4.24
CA GLY A 57 -15.04 0.90 3.35
C GLY A 57 -16.31 1.52 3.88
N THR A 58 -17.29 1.61 3.02
CA THR A 58 -18.62 2.11 3.36
C THR A 58 -19.68 1.15 2.89
N THR A 59 -20.82 1.24 3.53
CA THR A 59 -22.01 0.47 3.17
C THR A 59 -23.24 1.33 3.39
N THR A 60 -24.30 1.04 2.67
CA THR A 60 -25.61 1.65 2.88
C THR A 60 -26.35 0.81 3.92
N VAL A 61 -26.82 1.46 4.98
CA VAL A 61 -27.74 0.85 5.94
C VAL A 61 -29.11 1.53 5.84
N PRO A 62 -30.22 0.84 6.13
CA PRO A 62 -31.52 1.48 6.19
C PRO A 62 -31.51 2.67 7.15
N ALA A 63 -32.18 3.75 6.77
CA ALA A 63 -32.29 4.96 7.60
C ALA A 63 -33.01 4.72 8.93
N THR A 64 -33.79 3.63 9.03
CA THR A 64 -34.52 3.24 10.26
C THR A 64 -34.15 1.80 10.57
N VAL A 65 -33.56 1.59 11.73
CA VAL A 65 -33.33 0.27 12.32
C VAL A 65 -34.47 0.04 13.31
N ASN A 66 -35.45 -0.73 12.90
CA ASN A 66 -36.49 -1.24 13.83
C ASN A 66 -35.92 -2.46 14.55
N ASN A 67 -36.40 -2.75 15.76
CA ASN A 67 -35.97 -3.86 16.64
C ASN A 67 -35.72 -5.17 15.83
N GLY A 68 -34.54 -5.33 15.30
CA GLY A 68 -34.17 -6.49 14.47
C GLY A 68 -32.70 -6.42 14.02
N THR A 69 -32.20 -7.53 13.55
CA THR A 69 -30.85 -7.62 12.99
C THR A 69 -30.82 -6.94 11.63
N VAL A 70 -29.89 -6.01 11.43
CA VAL A 70 -29.60 -5.41 10.13
C VAL A 70 -28.29 -5.98 9.63
N THR A 71 -28.33 -6.64 8.48
CA THR A 71 -27.13 -7.12 7.80
C THR A 71 -26.73 -6.10 6.74
N ALA A 72 -25.47 -5.68 6.77
CA ALA A 72 -24.90 -4.78 5.76
C ALA A 72 -23.56 -5.33 5.27
N ASN A 73 -23.40 -5.42 3.96
CA ASN A 73 -22.14 -5.82 3.36
C ASN A 73 -21.26 -4.59 3.14
N CYS A 74 -20.00 -4.68 3.49
CA CYS A 74 -19.04 -3.60 3.32
C CYS A 74 -17.73 -4.14 2.73
N ASN A 75 -17.37 -3.68 1.54
CA ASN A 75 -16.08 -3.97 0.97
C ASN A 75 -15.02 -3.09 1.61
N LEU A 76 -13.96 -3.70 2.12
CA LEU A 76 -12.84 -3.00 2.74
C LEU A 76 -11.66 -2.92 1.75
N TYR A 77 -11.16 -1.71 1.55
CA TYR A 77 -10.03 -1.41 0.68
C TYR A 77 -8.81 -1.06 1.53
N ARG A 78 -7.67 -1.60 1.17
CA ARG A 78 -6.40 -1.33 1.85
C ARG A 78 -5.92 0.07 1.55
N ALA A 79 -5.33 0.71 2.55
CA ALA A 79 -4.77 2.06 2.43
C ALA A 79 -3.39 2.09 1.77
N LEU A 80 -2.78 0.93 1.54
CA LEU A 80 -1.47 0.79 0.90
C LEU A 80 -1.58 0.10 -0.45
N ALA A 81 -0.63 0.39 -1.32
CA ALA A 81 -0.31 -0.42 -2.48
C ALA A 81 0.75 -1.47 -2.13
N LYS A 82 0.80 -2.55 -2.90
CA LYS A 82 1.79 -3.60 -2.80
C LYS A 82 2.72 -3.56 -4.02
N VAL A 83 4.00 -3.84 -3.82
CA VAL A 83 4.97 -3.99 -4.90
C VAL A 83 5.64 -5.36 -4.80
N ASN A 84 5.63 -6.07 -5.90
CA ASN A 84 6.29 -7.36 -6.06
C ASN A 84 7.36 -7.24 -7.14
N VAL A 85 8.46 -7.97 -6.97
CA VAL A 85 9.49 -8.12 -8.01
C VAL A 85 9.58 -9.60 -8.36
N TRP A 86 9.26 -9.92 -9.61
CA TRP A 86 9.31 -11.28 -10.12
C TRP A 86 10.49 -11.46 -11.06
N VAL A 87 11.10 -12.62 -10.98
CA VAL A 87 12.16 -13.05 -11.87
C VAL A 87 11.60 -14.11 -12.79
N ASN A 88 11.66 -13.89 -14.08
CA ASN A 88 11.18 -14.85 -15.07
C ASN A 88 12.14 -16.08 -15.09
N GLU A 89 11.63 -17.25 -14.75
CA GLU A 89 12.41 -18.50 -14.71
C GLU A 89 12.81 -19.04 -16.10
N LYS A 90 12.65 -18.25 -17.17
CA LYS A 90 13.04 -18.67 -18.52
C LYS A 90 14.55 -18.77 -18.65
N LYS A 91 14.95 -19.60 -19.61
CA LYS A 91 16.35 -19.80 -20.04
C LYS A 91 17.09 -18.45 -20.19
N GLY A 92 18.24 -18.32 -19.58
CA GLY A 92 19.08 -17.11 -19.58
C GLY A 92 19.23 -16.45 -18.22
N PHE A 93 18.57 -16.98 -17.19
CA PHE A 93 18.71 -16.51 -15.81
C PHE A 93 19.66 -17.36 -14.96
N GLU A 94 20.36 -18.31 -15.56
CA GLU A 94 21.38 -19.07 -14.84
C GLU A 94 22.45 -18.12 -14.30
N GLY A 95 22.73 -18.23 -13.00
CA GLY A 95 23.66 -17.32 -12.30
C GLY A 95 23.11 -15.96 -11.90
N PHE A 96 21.80 -15.72 -12.07
CA PHE A 96 21.12 -14.53 -11.56
C PHE A 96 20.65 -14.74 -10.12
N GLN A 97 20.88 -13.74 -9.26
CA GLN A 97 20.39 -13.68 -7.89
C GLN A 97 19.95 -12.24 -7.60
N LEU A 98 18.74 -12.09 -7.07
CA LEU A 98 18.22 -10.83 -6.58
C LEU A 98 18.72 -10.63 -5.14
N ASP A 99 19.59 -9.67 -4.92
CA ASP A 99 20.27 -9.49 -3.63
C ASP A 99 19.42 -8.61 -2.68
N LYS A 100 19.05 -7.41 -3.16
CA LYS A 100 18.23 -6.46 -2.40
C LYS A 100 17.49 -5.49 -3.32
N ILE A 101 16.44 -4.90 -2.77
CA ILE A 101 15.70 -3.79 -3.39
C ILE A 101 15.79 -2.58 -2.46
N VAL A 102 16.16 -1.44 -3.02
CA VAL A 102 16.12 -0.15 -2.31
C VAL A 102 14.97 0.66 -2.90
N VAL A 103 14.06 1.08 -2.02
CA VAL A 103 12.93 1.95 -2.39
C VAL A 103 13.23 3.36 -1.91
N SER A 104 13.33 4.28 -2.85
CA SER A 104 13.65 5.70 -2.61
C SER A 104 12.43 6.58 -2.87
N ASN A 105 12.36 7.73 -2.20
CA ASN A 105 11.36 8.78 -2.39
C ASN A 105 9.90 8.37 -2.11
N GLN A 106 9.65 7.29 -1.39
CA GLN A 106 8.31 6.97 -0.93
C GLN A 106 7.84 7.95 0.15
N LEU A 107 6.54 8.19 0.26
CA LEU A 107 5.99 9.07 1.27
C LEU A 107 6.04 8.47 2.68
N ASP A 108 6.16 9.36 3.68
CA ASP A 108 6.24 9.01 5.10
C ASP A 108 4.86 8.75 5.74
N ARG A 109 3.77 9.02 5.05
CA ARG A 109 2.39 8.89 5.54
C ARG A 109 1.35 8.80 4.44
N GLY A 110 0.14 8.37 4.80
CA GLY A 110 -1.02 8.35 3.93
C GLY A 110 -2.31 8.41 4.73
N TYR A 111 -3.45 8.55 4.04
CA TYR A 111 -4.77 8.48 4.68
C TYR A 111 -5.24 7.04 4.82
N CYS A 112 -5.83 6.70 5.97
CA CYS A 112 -6.52 5.42 6.14
C CYS A 112 -7.78 5.33 5.24
N VAL A 113 -8.43 6.45 4.97
CA VAL A 113 -9.63 6.59 4.14
C VAL A 113 -9.29 7.09 2.73
N SER A 114 -10.18 6.90 1.77
CA SER A 114 -10.03 7.55 0.46
C SER A 114 -10.66 8.94 0.46
N GLY A 115 -10.16 9.84 -0.38
CA GLY A 115 -10.68 11.20 -0.52
C GLY A 115 -12.04 11.32 -1.21
N LYS A 116 -12.63 10.22 -1.65
CA LYS A 116 -13.95 10.23 -2.30
C LYS A 116 -15.05 10.17 -1.24
N THR A 117 -16.04 11.05 -1.38
CA THR A 117 -17.20 11.12 -0.49
C THR A 117 -18.05 9.84 -0.55
N PRO A 118 -18.70 9.45 0.55
CA PRO A 118 -19.47 8.21 0.67
C PRO A 118 -20.56 7.95 -0.37
N ASN A 119 -21.03 8.97 -1.09
CA ASN A 119 -22.17 8.84 -2.00
C ASN A 119 -21.86 8.18 -3.35
N SER A 120 -20.62 7.80 -3.63
CA SER A 120 -20.21 7.20 -4.91
C SER A 120 -19.66 5.77 -4.77
N LEU A 121 -20.07 5.01 -3.77
CA LEU A 121 -19.31 3.93 -3.16
C LEU A 121 -19.70 2.51 -3.59
N ILE A 122 -20.47 2.33 -4.61
CA ILE A 122 -20.87 0.95 -5.00
C ILE A 122 -19.78 0.27 -5.85
N ASP A 123 -18.93 1.03 -6.55
CA ASP A 123 -17.83 0.49 -7.38
C ASP A 123 -16.65 1.48 -7.46
N VAL A 124 -16.05 1.82 -6.33
CA VAL A 124 -14.88 2.73 -6.38
C VAL A 124 -13.65 1.94 -6.81
N GLN A 125 -13.41 1.90 -8.09
CA GLN A 125 -12.04 1.73 -8.58
C GLN A 125 -11.27 2.99 -8.17
N TYR A 126 -10.33 2.84 -7.24
CA TYR A 126 -9.42 3.92 -6.90
C TYR A 126 -8.52 4.17 -8.10
N THR A 127 -8.69 5.32 -8.74
CA THR A 127 -7.91 5.70 -9.94
C THR A 127 -7.00 6.89 -9.67
N GLU A 128 -7.12 7.50 -8.50
CA GLU A 128 -6.38 8.71 -8.13
C GLU A 128 -5.81 8.57 -6.73
N ALA A 129 -4.55 8.97 -6.57
CA ALA A 129 -3.88 9.01 -5.27
C ALA A 129 -4.49 10.12 -4.38
N TYR A 130 -4.75 9.78 -3.11
CA TYR A 130 -5.20 10.74 -2.09
C TYR A 130 -4.14 10.89 -1.02
N ILE A 131 -3.48 12.05 -1.02
CA ILE A 131 -2.24 12.27 -0.28
C ILE A 131 -2.44 13.36 0.78
N PRO A 132 -2.01 13.14 2.04
CA PRO A 132 -1.99 14.19 3.05
C PRO A 132 -1.10 15.36 2.63
N THR A 133 -1.58 16.59 2.84
CA THR A 133 -0.86 17.81 2.43
C THR A 133 0.48 17.99 3.14
N ASN A 134 0.67 17.34 4.28
CA ASN A 134 1.90 17.33 5.06
C ASN A 134 2.75 16.07 4.84
N ALA A 135 2.43 15.24 3.86
CA ALA A 135 3.25 14.09 3.50
C ALA A 135 4.56 14.54 2.87
N GLN A 136 5.64 13.87 3.25
CA GLN A 136 6.99 14.15 2.76
C GLN A 136 7.66 12.89 2.29
N ALA A 137 8.58 13.03 1.34
CA ALA A 137 9.44 11.92 0.95
C ALA A 137 10.31 11.51 2.14
N ARG A 138 10.38 10.22 2.39
CA ARG A 138 11.26 9.64 3.41
C ARG A 138 12.56 9.15 2.78
N GLY A 139 13.54 8.86 3.63
CA GLY A 139 14.79 8.23 3.21
C GLY A 139 14.59 6.83 2.63
N ASP A 140 15.66 6.31 2.05
CA ASP A 140 15.68 4.99 1.43
C ASP A 140 15.30 3.87 2.40
N VAL A 141 14.56 2.90 1.87
CA VAL A 141 14.21 1.68 2.59
C VAL A 141 14.78 0.50 1.84
N GLU A 142 15.55 -0.31 2.56
CA GLU A 142 16.24 -1.47 2.01
C GLU A 142 15.52 -2.77 2.36
N TYR A 143 15.24 -3.58 1.36
CA TYR A 143 14.64 -4.91 1.50
C TYR A 143 15.65 -5.96 1.04
N ASN A 144 16.10 -6.81 1.95
CA ASN A 144 17.00 -7.90 1.66
C ASN A 144 16.23 -9.07 1.02
N CYS A 145 16.60 -9.44 -0.20
CA CYS A 145 15.94 -10.50 -0.96
C CYS A 145 16.56 -11.88 -0.74
N GLN A 146 17.60 -11.99 0.10
CA GLN A 146 18.29 -13.25 0.44
C GLN A 146 18.75 -14.05 -0.80
N SER A 147 19.22 -13.36 -1.83
CA SER A 147 19.62 -13.95 -3.12
C SER A 147 18.50 -14.75 -3.80
N ALA A 148 17.29 -14.21 -3.78
CA ALA A 148 16.14 -14.82 -4.43
C ALA A 148 16.40 -15.03 -5.93
N THR A 149 15.97 -16.18 -6.46
CA THR A 149 16.12 -16.51 -7.88
C THR A 149 14.83 -16.44 -8.67
N THR A 150 13.68 -16.38 -7.99
CA THR A 150 12.35 -16.47 -8.62
C THR A 150 11.46 -15.26 -8.37
N ALA A 151 11.32 -14.85 -7.11
CA ALA A 151 10.42 -13.74 -6.76
C ALA A 151 10.81 -13.12 -5.41
N PHE A 152 10.47 -11.83 -5.26
CA PHE A 152 10.41 -11.13 -4.00
C PHE A 152 9.03 -10.46 -3.91
N SER A 153 8.15 -11.03 -3.11
CA SER A 153 6.74 -10.66 -3.06
C SER A 153 6.24 -10.44 -1.63
N ASP A 154 5.13 -9.69 -1.53
CA ASP A 154 4.38 -9.46 -0.29
C ASP A 154 5.19 -8.81 0.86
N LEU A 155 6.22 -8.05 0.54
CA LEU A 155 7.10 -7.40 1.52
C LEU A 155 7.20 -5.89 1.34
N ILE A 156 6.95 -5.36 0.13
CA ILE A 156 7.03 -3.92 -0.15
C ILE A 156 5.62 -3.36 -0.20
N TYR A 157 5.30 -2.49 0.77
CA TYR A 157 4.02 -1.78 0.84
C TYR A 157 4.27 -0.27 0.87
N LEU A 158 3.57 0.45 -0.01
CA LEU A 158 3.79 1.87 -0.25
C LEU A 158 2.52 2.68 0.00
N PRO A 159 2.62 3.86 0.61
CA PRO A 159 1.56 4.87 0.59
C PRO A 159 1.20 5.29 -0.82
N GLU A 160 0.00 5.82 -1.00
CA GLU A 160 -0.38 6.49 -2.24
C GLU A 160 0.56 7.65 -2.54
N GLN A 161 0.92 7.80 -3.81
CA GLN A 161 1.83 8.86 -4.25
C GLN A 161 1.61 9.19 -5.72
N LEU A 162 1.60 10.50 -6.03
CA LEU A 162 1.72 10.98 -7.40
C LEU A 162 3.19 10.89 -7.82
N ASN A 163 3.43 10.30 -8.97
CA ASN A 163 4.78 10.16 -9.52
C ASN A 163 4.92 11.06 -10.75
N ASN A 164 5.79 12.03 -10.65
CA ASN A 164 6.10 12.97 -11.72
C ASN A 164 7.63 13.07 -11.91
N GLU A 165 8.08 13.89 -12.85
CA GLU A 165 9.51 14.03 -13.18
C GLU A 165 10.37 14.53 -12.00
N THR A 166 9.78 15.27 -11.05
CA THR A 166 10.50 15.86 -9.92
C THR A 166 10.42 15.02 -8.65
N GLN A 167 9.36 14.23 -8.51
CA GLN A 167 9.14 13.39 -7.33
C GLN A 167 8.52 12.06 -7.76
N SER A 168 9.32 11.02 -7.75
CA SER A 168 8.87 9.68 -8.11
C SER A 168 9.51 8.64 -7.20
N VAL A 169 8.71 7.64 -6.83
CA VAL A 169 9.26 6.44 -6.20
C VAL A 169 10.15 5.73 -7.20
N THR A 170 11.32 5.36 -6.73
CA THR A 170 12.30 4.60 -7.51
C THR A 170 12.63 3.30 -6.77
N LEU A 171 12.60 2.19 -7.49
CA LEU A 171 13.12 0.92 -7.02
C LEU A 171 14.50 0.70 -7.63
N THR A 172 15.53 0.62 -6.80
CA THR A 172 16.85 0.19 -7.23
C THR A 172 17.01 -1.29 -6.91
N VAL A 173 16.99 -2.10 -7.96
CA VAL A 173 17.20 -3.54 -7.89
C VAL A 173 18.68 -3.83 -7.89
N HIS A 174 19.20 -4.40 -6.80
CA HIS A 174 20.58 -4.91 -6.71
C HIS A 174 20.57 -6.41 -6.95
N TYR A 175 21.45 -6.88 -7.82
CA TYR A 175 21.50 -8.28 -8.21
C TYR A 175 22.93 -8.71 -8.51
N THR A 176 23.18 -10.01 -8.38
CA THR A 176 24.41 -10.65 -8.83
C THR A 176 24.11 -11.48 -10.08
N TYR A 177 24.93 -11.34 -11.10
CA TYR A 177 24.85 -12.14 -12.32
C TYR A 177 26.23 -12.70 -12.68
N ASN A 178 26.33 -14.03 -12.69
CA ASN A 178 27.60 -14.76 -12.91
C ASN A 178 28.72 -14.27 -11.97
N GLY A 179 28.41 -14.04 -10.70
CA GLY A 179 29.33 -13.57 -9.66
C GLY A 179 29.67 -12.08 -9.72
N ILE A 180 29.07 -11.31 -10.62
CA ILE A 180 29.29 -9.87 -10.74
C ILE A 180 28.07 -9.12 -10.18
N SER A 181 28.29 -8.29 -9.15
CA SER A 181 27.25 -7.45 -8.56
C SER A 181 26.93 -6.25 -9.44
N LYS A 182 25.64 -5.97 -9.59
CA LYS A 182 25.07 -4.90 -10.43
C LYS A 182 23.87 -4.26 -9.78
N SER A 183 23.42 -3.13 -10.32
CA SER A 183 22.15 -2.51 -9.94
C SER A 183 21.44 -1.88 -11.14
N LYS A 184 20.12 -1.78 -11.03
CA LYS A 184 19.25 -1.10 -11.98
C LYS A 184 18.19 -0.31 -11.24
N ALA A 185 18.15 1.00 -11.47
CA ALA A 185 17.05 1.85 -10.98
C ALA A 185 15.88 1.80 -11.98
N ILE A 186 14.66 1.76 -11.43
CA ILE A 186 13.40 1.73 -12.16
C ILE A 186 12.50 2.74 -11.48
N SER A 187 12.09 3.79 -12.19
CA SER A 187 11.22 4.82 -11.67
C SER A 187 9.77 4.58 -12.07
N PHE A 188 8.83 4.83 -11.17
CA PHE A 188 7.40 4.80 -11.48
C PHE A 188 7.02 5.89 -12.51
N SER A 189 7.70 7.05 -12.50
CA SER A 189 7.46 8.12 -13.47
C SER A 189 7.80 7.71 -14.90
N ASP A 190 8.78 6.83 -15.11
CA ASP A 190 9.14 6.31 -16.44
C ASP A 190 7.96 5.59 -17.10
N HIS A 191 7.04 5.08 -16.30
CA HIS A 191 5.83 4.39 -16.72
C HIS A 191 4.57 5.27 -16.63
N LYS A 192 4.69 6.53 -16.17
CA LYS A 192 3.57 7.46 -15.91
C LYS A 192 2.51 6.89 -14.96
N TRP A 193 2.93 6.16 -13.96
CA TRP A 193 2.04 5.52 -13.00
C TRP A 193 2.17 6.13 -11.62
N ASP A 194 1.04 6.54 -11.09
CA ASP A 194 0.89 6.88 -9.69
C ASP A 194 0.78 5.60 -8.83
N ILE A 195 1.15 5.70 -7.58
CA ILE A 195 0.89 4.64 -6.61
C ILE A 195 -0.48 4.85 -6.02
N ILE A 196 -1.38 3.94 -6.32
CA ILE A 196 -2.78 3.96 -5.90
C ILE A 196 -2.99 2.85 -4.86
N ARG A 197 -3.71 3.14 -3.78
CA ARG A 197 -4.07 2.15 -2.76
C ARG A 197 -4.75 0.92 -3.34
N ASN A 198 -4.66 -0.19 -2.65
CA ASN A 198 -5.30 -1.46 -3.03
C ASN A 198 -4.86 -2.03 -4.40
N HIS A 199 -3.77 -1.49 -4.99
CA HIS A 199 -3.17 -2.01 -6.21
C HIS A 199 -1.94 -2.86 -5.89
N SER A 200 -1.68 -3.85 -6.73
CA SER A 200 -0.46 -4.64 -6.74
C SER A 200 0.34 -4.32 -8.00
N TYR A 201 1.51 -3.74 -7.80
CA TYR A 201 2.45 -3.43 -8.88
C TYR A 201 3.45 -4.56 -8.98
N VAL A 202 3.66 -5.08 -10.20
CA VAL A 202 4.57 -6.19 -10.45
C VAL A 202 5.68 -5.73 -11.38
N PHE A 203 6.89 -5.74 -10.87
CA PHE A 203 8.11 -5.57 -11.66
C PHE A 203 8.59 -6.95 -12.10
N ASN A 204 8.38 -7.28 -13.37
CA ASN A 204 8.82 -8.55 -13.93
C ASN A 204 10.15 -8.38 -14.63
N ILE A 205 11.23 -8.93 -14.05
CA ILE A 205 12.54 -9.00 -14.68
C ILE A 205 12.44 -10.03 -15.81
N SER A 206 12.35 -9.57 -17.05
CA SER A 206 12.03 -10.39 -18.22
C SER A 206 13.26 -10.88 -18.95
N SER A 207 14.41 -10.21 -18.83
CA SER A 207 15.69 -10.66 -19.35
C SER A 207 16.87 -10.13 -18.55
N VAL A 208 17.96 -10.87 -18.58
CA VAL A 208 19.24 -10.50 -17.97
C VAL A 208 20.33 -10.70 -19.01
N THR A 209 21.20 -9.70 -19.16
CA THR A 209 22.40 -9.75 -19.99
C THR A 209 23.63 -9.42 -19.14
N PRO A 210 24.86 -9.67 -19.64
CA PRO A 210 26.09 -9.28 -18.94
C PRO A 210 26.19 -7.79 -18.61
N THR A 211 25.41 -6.95 -19.30
CA THR A 211 25.46 -5.49 -19.16
C THR A 211 24.22 -4.87 -18.56
N THR A 212 23.06 -5.52 -18.65
CA THR A 212 21.77 -4.93 -18.21
C THR A 212 20.74 -5.99 -17.83
N ILE A 213 19.70 -5.55 -17.12
CA ILE A 213 18.44 -6.27 -16.97
C ILE A 213 17.31 -5.49 -17.65
N GLU A 214 16.37 -6.20 -18.24
CA GLU A 214 15.12 -5.63 -18.72
C GLU A 214 14.01 -5.95 -17.74
N CYS A 215 13.26 -4.92 -17.35
CA CYS A 215 12.09 -5.06 -16.49
C CYS A 215 10.84 -4.61 -17.24
N LYS A 216 9.79 -5.43 -17.15
CA LYS A 216 8.44 -5.04 -17.53
C LYS A 216 7.64 -4.75 -16.28
N LEU A 217 7.07 -3.54 -16.22
CA LEU A 217 6.19 -3.15 -15.14
C LEU A 217 4.73 -3.31 -15.59
N TYR A 218 3.92 -3.94 -14.78
CA TYR A 218 2.46 -3.95 -14.91
C TYR A 218 1.84 -3.90 -13.53
N TYR A 219 0.57 -3.52 -13.45
CA TYR A 219 -0.18 -3.57 -12.21
C TYR A 219 -1.41 -4.47 -12.37
N VAL A 220 -1.82 -5.02 -11.26
CA VAL A 220 -3.08 -5.75 -11.13
C VAL A 220 -3.86 -5.12 -10.00
N VAL A 221 -5.13 -4.81 -10.27
CA VAL A 221 -6.06 -4.49 -9.17
C VAL A 221 -6.43 -5.83 -8.54
N GLU A 222 -5.86 -6.10 -7.38
CA GLU A 222 -6.17 -7.35 -6.69
C GLU A 222 -7.56 -7.25 -6.07
N ASN A 223 -8.49 -8.06 -6.57
CA ASN A 223 -9.65 -8.46 -5.78
C ASN A 223 -9.14 -9.38 -4.67
N TRP A 224 -9.17 -8.87 -3.46
CA TRP A 224 -8.73 -9.63 -2.31
C TRP A 224 -9.90 -10.48 -1.81
N ASP A 225 -9.59 -11.66 -1.27
CA ASP A 225 -10.58 -12.57 -0.72
C ASP A 225 -11.53 -11.84 0.25
N GLU A 226 -12.82 -12.09 0.11
CA GLU A 226 -13.84 -11.58 1.02
C GLU A 226 -13.58 -12.13 2.42
N VAL A 227 -13.34 -11.23 3.39
CA VAL A 227 -13.26 -11.60 4.80
C VAL A 227 -14.60 -11.26 5.45
N THR A 228 -15.32 -12.25 5.88
CA THR A 228 -16.54 -12.06 6.68
C THR A 228 -16.15 -11.67 8.10
N ILE A 229 -16.45 -10.45 8.50
CA ILE A 229 -16.27 -9.97 9.86
C ILE A 229 -17.62 -10.07 10.59
N ASN A 230 -17.72 -10.94 11.57
CA ASN A 230 -18.86 -10.96 12.47
C ASN A 230 -18.69 -9.84 13.50
N ILE A 231 -19.56 -8.84 13.44
CA ILE A 231 -19.62 -7.78 14.45
C ILE A 231 -20.53 -8.30 15.57
N PRO A 232 -20.04 -8.43 16.81
CA PRO A 232 -20.90 -8.84 17.93
C PRO A 232 -21.97 -7.78 18.18
N ASP A 233 -23.12 -8.23 18.68
CA ASP A 233 -24.24 -7.35 19.02
C ASP A 233 -23.78 -6.26 19.99
N PHE A 234 -24.16 -5.02 19.72
CA PHE A 234 -23.95 -3.92 20.65
C PHE A 234 -25.01 -4.03 21.75
N ASN A 235 -24.58 -4.50 22.92
CA ASN A 235 -25.38 -4.43 24.18
C ASN A 235 -25.08 -3.12 24.89
#